data_697e8178a33629df210dce7e17d095f3
#
_entry.id   697e8178a33629df210dce7e17d095f3
#
_cell.length_a   1.000
_cell.length_b   1.000
_cell.length_c   1.000
_cell.angle_alpha   90.00
_cell.angle_beta   90.00
_cell.angle_gamma   90.00
#
_symmetry.space_group_name_H-M   'P 1'
#
loop_
_entity.id
_entity.type
_entity.pdbx_description
1 polymer ?
#
loop_
_entity_poly.entity_id
_entity_poly.type
_entity_poly.pdbx_seq_one_letter_code
_entity_poly.pdbx_strand_id
1 'polypeptide(L)'
;MRDLKLELNNPSRRGFLRRVAAGTVISVLGGWYLVSRAETRRLGDLKRPDGRPRLPPGQEALVALRPMGGEPGDFDPRRWRLAIHGEVERPFVLSFAELLQHPQTEQTCDVHCVTGWSLLDASWSGVRPSELAARAQVKSSARYVVFEAAHGYTANVPLQEALAPN
;
A
#
# COMPACT_ATOMS: atom_id res chain seq x y z
N MET A 1 5.59 38.47 1.28
CA MET A 1 5.34 37.38 0.34
C MET A 1 6.66 36.66 0.13
N ARG A 2 6.91 35.59 0.87
CA ARG A 2 8.09 34.74 0.70
C ARG A 2 7.63 33.46 0.09
N ASP A 3 8.12 33.17 -1.10
CA ASP A 3 7.85 31.95 -1.85
C ASP A 3 8.31 30.73 -1.06
N LEU A 4 7.35 29.89 -0.70
CA LEU A 4 7.59 28.56 -0.13
C LEU A 4 7.99 27.62 -1.27
N LYS A 5 9.27 27.68 -1.70
CA LYS A 5 9.86 26.61 -2.50
C LYS A 5 9.99 25.37 -1.63
N LEU A 6 8.97 24.52 -1.64
CA LEU A 6 9.07 23.14 -1.17
C LEU A 6 10.08 22.43 -2.07
N GLU A 7 11.28 22.22 -1.56
CA GLU A 7 12.26 21.34 -2.20
C GLU A 7 11.78 19.89 -2.14
N LEU A 8 11.06 19.49 -3.18
CA LEU A 8 10.67 18.09 -3.43
C LEU A 8 11.85 17.32 -4.02
N ASN A 9 12.92 17.19 -3.27
CA ASN A 9 14.13 16.50 -3.73
C ASN A 9 14.28 15.07 -3.16
N ASN A 10 13.14 14.39 -2.93
CA ASN A 10 13.12 12.98 -2.60
C ASN A 10 12.67 12.20 -3.86
N PRO A 11 13.55 11.38 -4.48
CA PRO A 11 13.23 10.66 -5.72
C PRO A 11 12.01 9.75 -5.58
N SER A 12 11.71 9.23 -4.40
CA SER A 12 10.53 8.41 -4.11
C SER A 12 9.22 9.20 -4.23
N ARG A 13 9.18 10.43 -3.71
CA ARG A 13 8.00 11.31 -3.81
C ARG A 13 7.73 11.76 -5.24
N ARG A 14 8.75 12.08 -6.01
CA ARG A 14 8.61 12.42 -7.43
C ARG A 14 8.14 11.23 -8.26
N GLY A 15 8.63 10.04 -7.97
CA GLY A 15 8.17 8.80 -8.62
C GLY A 15 6.70 8.52 -8.35
N PHE A 16 6.26 8.66 -7.11
CA PHE A 16 4.87 8.51 -6.71
C PHE A 16 3.96 9.54 -7.37
N LEU A 17 4.30 10.84 -7.28
CA LEU A 17 3.49 11.91 -7.89
C LEU A 17 3.45 11.82 -9.42
N ARG A 18 4.53 11.41 -10.10
CA ARG A 18 4.53 11.16 -11.55
C ARG A 18 3.62 9.99 -11.93
N ARG A 19 3.56 8.93 -11.12
CA ARG A 19 2.69 7.77 -11.38
C ARG A 19 1.23 8.08 -11.07
N VAL A 20 0.94 8.87 -10.03
CA VAL A 20 -0.40 9.38 -9.73
C VAL A 20 -0.85 10.37 -10.81
N ALA A 21 0.02 11.29 -11.25
CA ALA A 21 -0.27 12.21 -12.35
C ALA A 21 -0.46 11.46 -13.69
N ALA A 22 0.32 10.41 -13.95
CA ALA A 22 0.12 9.54 -15.11
C ALA A 22 -1.26 8.84 -15.03
N GLY A 23 -1.69 8.39 -13.85
CA GLY A 23 -3.03 7.83 -13.64
C GLY A 23 -4.16 8.82 -13.94
N THR A 24 -3.95 10.09 -13.64
CA THR A 24 -4.97 11.14 -13.90
C THR A 24 -5.03 11.56 -15.39
N VAL A 25 -3.93 11.46 -16.13
CA VAL A 25 -3.87 11.75 -17.57
C VAL A 25 -4.51 10.64 -18.41
N ILE A 26 -4.60 9.41 -17.88
CA ILE A 26 -5.18 8.25 -18.58
C ILE A 26 -6.67 8.45 -18.94
N SER A 27 -7.39 9.28 -18.21
CA SER A 27 -8.82 9.52 -18.48
C SER A 27 -9.10 10.43 -19.69
N VAL A 28 -8.08 11.03 -20.31
CA VAL A 28 -8.26 12.03 -21.39
C VAL A 28 -7.90 11.51 -22.79
N LEU A 29 -7.12 10.43 -22.91
CA LEU A 29 -6.65 9.92 -24.20
C LEU A 29 -6.90 8.41 -24.36
N GLY A 30 -7.95 8.01 -25.04
CA GLY A 30 -8.34 6.61 -25.29
C GLY A 30 -7.21 5.68 -25.81
N GLY A 31 -6.19 6.23 -26.50
CA GLY A 31 -5.02 5.50 -26.95
C GLY A 31 -4.10 5.02 -25.82
N TRP A 32 -3.92 5.80 -24.78
CA TRP A 32 -3.10 5.45 -23.62
C TRP A 32 -3.69 4.28 -22.81
N TYR A 33 -5.03 4.26 -22.68
CA TYR A 33 -5.73 3.16 -22.02
C TYR A 33 -5.48 1.81 -22.70
N LEU A 34 -5.47 1.78 -24.01
CA LEU A 34 -5.20 0.56 -24.78
C LEU A 34 -3.75 0.07 -24.63
N VAL A 35 -2.77 1.00 -24.57
CA VAL A 35 -1.35 0.67 -24.36
C VAL A 35 -1.14 0.11 -22.94
N SER A 36 -1.69 0.75 -21.92
CA SER A 36 -1.62 0.28 -20.53
C SER A 36 -2.24 -1.10 -20.37
N ARG A 37 -3.39 -1.34 -21.01
CA ARG A 37 -4.07 -2.64 -20.94
C ARG A 37 -3.30 -3.76 -21.64
N ALA A 38 -2.65 -3.45 -22.76
CA ALA A 38 -1.80 -4.40 -23.49
C ALA A 38 -0.54 -4.75 -22.68
N GLU A 39 0.08 -3.77 -22.01
CA GLU A 39 1.24 -3.98 -21.15
C GLU A 39 0.88 -4.82 -19.90
N THR A 40 -0.21 -4.49 -19.24
CA THR A 40 -0.72 -5.25 -18.09
C THR A 40 -1.03 -6.70 -18.46
N ARG A 41 -1.57 -6.93 -19.67
CA ARG A 41 -1.83 -8.28 -20.18
C ARG A 41 -0.53 -9.06 -20.44
N ARG A 42 0.50 -8.41 -21.01
CA ARG A 42 1.83 -9.02 -21.21
C ARG A 42 2.49 -9.40 -19.87
N LEU A 43 2.38 -8.55 -18.86
CA LEU A 43 2.88 -8.84 -17.50
C LEU A 43 2.15 -10.03 -16.88
N GLY A 44 0.85 -10.17 -17.16
CA GLY A 44 0.04 -11.30 -16.68
C GLY A 44 0.44 -12.65 -17.27
N ASP A 45 0.99 -12.67 -18.50
CA ASP A 45 1.45 -13.88 -19.18
C ASP A 45 2.80 -14.41 -18.61
N LEU A 46 3.51 -13.59 -17.81
CA LEU A 46 4.73 -13.99 -17.15
C LEU A 46 4.44 -15.08 -16.10
N LYS A 47 5.43 -15.93 -15.88
CA LYS A 47 5.36 -16.96 -14.85
C LYS A 47 6.09 -16.50 -13.58
N ARG A 48 5.58 -16.94 -12.45
CA ARG A 48 6.26 -16.85 -11.15
C ARG A 48 7.44 -17.84 -11.09
N PRO A 49 8.34 -17.70 -10.13
CA PRO A 49 9.43 -18.67 -9.91
C PRO A 49 8.93 -20.11 -9.70
N ASP A 50 7.72 -20.29 -9.18
CA ASP A 50 7.06 -21.57 -8.98
C ASP A 50 6.38 -22.14 -10.25
N GLY A 51 6.52 -21.46 -11.40
CA GLY A 51 5.98 -21.87 -12.70
C GLY A 51 4.51 -21.52 -12.93
N ARG A 52 3.79 -21.02 -11.91
CA ARG A 52 2.39 -20.59 -12.07
C ARG A 52 2.31 -19.27 -12.84
N PRO A 53 1.19 -19.03 -13.57
CA PRO A 53 0.97 -17.72 -14.17
C PRO A 53 1.02 -16.61 -13.13
N ARG A 54 1.60 -15.47 -13.50
CA ARG A 54 1.63 -14.29 -12.62
C ARG A 54 0.22 -13.73 -12.40
N LEU A 55 -0.62 -13.74 -13.45
CA LEU A 55 -2.04 -13.46 -13.34
C LEU A 55 -2.78 -14.79 -13.09
N PRO A 56 -3.44 -14.96 -11.91
CA PRO A 56 -4.20 -16.16 -11.63
C PRO A 56 -5.35 -16.38 -12.63
N PRO A 57 -5.74 -17.63 -12.90
CA PRO A 57 -6.87 -17.93 -13.77
C PRO A 57 -8.16 -17.23 -13.35
N GLY A 58 -8.88 -16.66 -14.31
CA GLY A 58 -10.15 -15.97 -14.08
C GLY A 58 -10.01 -14.55 -13.51
N GLN A 59 -8.80 -14.04 -13.32
CA GLN A 59 -8.58 -12.68 -12.88
C GLN A 59 -8.41 -11.69 -14.05
N GLU A 60 -8.99 -10.51 -13.90
CA GLU A 60 -8.77 -9.38 -14.79
C GLU A 60 -7.61 -8.53 -14.28
N ALA A 61 -6.61 -8.26 -15.13
CA ALA A 61 -5.53 -7.34 -14.79
C ALA A 61 -5.98 -5.89 -14.91
N LEU A 62 -5.80 -5.13 -13.83
CA LEU A 62 -6.17 -3.72 -13.73
C LEU A 62 -4.92 -2.83 -13.72
N VAL A 63 -5.12 -1.54 -14.03
CA VAL A 63 -4.08 -0.51 -14.01
C VAL A 63 -4.09 0.32 -12.71
N ALA A 64 -5.09 0.14 -11.86
CA ALA A 64 -5.22 0.82 -10.57
C ALA A 64 -5.99 -0.04 -9.58
N LEU A 65 -5.77 0.21 -8.29
CA LEU A 65 -6.55 -0.42 -7.22
C LEU A 65 -8.03 -0.02 -7.34
N ARG A 66 -8.90 -1.00 -7.09
CA ARG A 66 -10.32 -0.78 -6.86
C ARG A 66 -10.62 -0.85 -5.35
N PRO A 67 -11.67 -0.18 -4.86
CA PRO A 67 -12.18 -0.42 -3.51
C PRO A 67 -12.47 -1.92 -3.33
N MET A 68 -11.92 -2.51 -2.26
CA MET A 68 -12.05 -3.94 -1.99
C MET A 68 -13.28 -4.26 -1.12
N GLY A 69 -14.33 -3.50 -1.26
CA GLY A 69 -15.57 -3.59 -0.50
C GLY A 69 -15.80 -2.36 0.36
N GLY A 70 -17.06 -2.02 0.57
CA GLY A 70 -17.44 -0.82 1.29
C GLY A 70 -17.06 0.48 0.59
N GLU A 71 -17.34 1.58 1.25
CA GLU A 71 -16.93 2.90 0.80
C GLU A 71 -15.50 3.20 1.27
N PRO A 72 -14.65 3.80 0.43
CA PRO A 72 -13.35 4.32 0.86
C PRO A 72 -13.57 5.33 1.99
N GLY A 73 -12.73 5.24 3.02
CA GLY A 73 -12.71 6.26 4.06
C GLY A 73 -12.32 7.62 3.50
N ASP A 74 -12.89 8.67 4.09
CA ASP A 74 -12.49 10.04 3.77
C ASP A 74 -11.14 10.34 4.43
N PHE A 75 -10.08 10.39 3.60
CA PHE A 75 -8.72 10.62 4.08
C PHE A 75 -8.44 12.12 4.23
N ASP A 76 -8.40 12.59 5.48
CA ASP A 76 -7.84 13.90 5.84
C ASP A 76 -6.52 13.70 6.62
N PRO A 77 -5.36 14.07 6.07
CA PRO A 77 -4.07 13.88 6.73
C PRO A 77 -3.95 14.62 8.07
N ARG A 78 -4.73 15.68 8.30
CA ARG A 78 -4.75 16.41 9.57
C ARG A 78 -5.49 15.65 10.67
N ARG A 79 -6.49 14.86 10.28
CA ARG A 79 -7.34 14.10 11.20
C ARG A 79 -6.90 12.64 11.32
N TRP A 80 -6.16 12.13 10.35
CA TRP A 80 -5.72 10.74 10.33
C TRP A 80 -4.83 10.42 11.54
N ARG A 81 -5.08 9.27 12.15
CA ARG A 81 -4.31 8.77 13.30
C ARG A 81 -4.09 7.27 13.12
N LEU A 82 -2.89 6.83 13.50
CA LEU A 82 -2.55 5.41 13.64
C LEU A 82 -2.31 5.11 15.11
N ALA A 83 -3.19 4.33 15.73
CA ALA A 83 -3.04 3.87 17.09
C ALA A 83 -2.39 2.48 17.11
N ILE A 84 -1.33 2.33 17.90
CA ILE A 84 -0.69 1.05 18.20
C ILE A 84 -0.97 0.74 19.67
N HIS A 85 -1.72 -0.35 19.92
CA HIS A 85 -2.16 -0.74 21.25
C HIS A 85 -2.37 -2.26 21.36
N GLY A 86 -2.85 -2.72 22.51
CA GLY A 86 -3.10 -4.13 22.81
C GLY A 86 -1.92 -4.75 23.56
N GLU A 87 -1.44 -5.92 23.11
CA GLU A 87 -0.34 -6.65 23.75
C GLU A 87 1.02 -5.99 23.50
N VAL A 88 1.17 -4.76 23.96
CA VAL A 88 2.39 -3.95 23.89
C VAL A 88 2.70 -3.33 25.25
N GLU A 89 3.98 -3.04 25.51
CA GLU A 89 4.40 -2.33 26.74
C GLU A 89 4.21 -0.82 26.62
N ARG A 90 4.34 -0.28 25.39
CA ARG A 90 4.33 1.15 25.11
C ARG A 90 3.34 1.49 24.00
N PRO A 91 2.04 1.53 24.30
CA PRO A 91 1.06 1.98 23.33
C PRO A 91 1.31 3.44 22.94
N PHE A 92 1.06 3.78 21.69
CA PHE A 92 1.21 5.14 21.17
C PHE A 92 0.28 5.41 19.99
N VAL A 93 0.14 6.69 19.67
CA VAL A 93 -0.62 7.15 18.51
C VAL A 93 0.29 8.03 17.67
N LEU A 94 0.23 7.87 16.36
CA LEU A 94 0.91 8.72 15.38
C LEU A 94 -0.10 9.53 14.56
N SER A 95 0.21 10.79 14.33
CA SER A 95 -0.36 11.55 13.25
C SER A 95 0.21 11.10 11.90
N PHE A 96 -0.42 11.46 10.80
CA PHE A 96 0.12 11.18 9.47
C PHE A 96 1.48 11.84 9.24
N ALA A 97 1.68 13.06 9.73
CA ALA A 97 2.95 13.76 9.65
C ALA A 97 4.09 13.04 10.40
N GLU A 98 3.80 12.52 11.60
CA GLU A 98 4.77 11.73 12.37
C GLU A 98 5.09 10.40 11.68
N LEU A 99 4.08 9.71 11.13
CA LEU A 99 4.31 8.49 10.36
C LEU A 99 5.27 8.73 9.18
N LEU A 100 5.15 9.86 8.49
CA LEU A 100 6.03 10.21 7.38
C LEU A 100 7.47 10.54 7.79
N GLN A 101 7.73 10.79 9.07
CA GLN A 101 9.09 11.00 9.60
C GLN A 101 9.82 9.69 9.90
N HIS A 102 9.10 8.58 10.02
CA HIS A 102 9.72 7.26 10.15
C HIS A 102 10.42 6.82 8.86
N PRO A 103 11.41 5.92 8.93
CA PRO A 103 12.03 5.34 7.76
C PRO A 103 10.98 4.75 6.82
N GLN A 104 10.97 5.22 5.57
CA GLN A 104 10.04 4.75 4.56
C GLN A 104 10.69 3.64 3.74
N THR A 105 9.96 2.56 3.53
CA THR A 105 10.38 1.45 2.67
C THR A 105 9.50 1.43 1.43
N GLU A 106 10.12 1.24 0.27
CA GLU A 106 9.41 1.00 -0.98
C GLU A 106 9.34 -0.50 -1.26
N GLN A 107 8.20 -0.95 -1.71
CA GLN A 107 7.97 -2.34 -2.09
C GLN A 107 7.10 -2.41 -3.33
N THR A 108 7.42 -3.33 -4.22
CA THR A 108 6.59 -3.65 -5.38
C THR A 108 6.09 -5.08 -5.25
N CYS A 109 4.79 -5.27 -5.34
CA CYS A 109 4.18 -6.59 -5.28
C CYS A 109 2.90 -6.66 -6.12
N ASP A 110 2.49 -7.88 -6.48
CA ASP A 110 1.21 -8.12 -7.11
C ASP A 110 0.10 -8.20 -6.06
N VAL A 111 -1.01 -7.54 -6.34
CA VAL A 111 -2.22 -7.60 -5.52
C VAL A 111 -3.28 -8.42 -6.26
N HIS A 112 -3.78 -9.47 -5.62
CA HIS A 112 -4.84 -10.32 -6.16
C HIS A 112 -6.07 -10.24 -5.26
N CYS A 113 -7.18 -9.75 -5.78
CA CYS A 113 -8.42 -9.64 -5.03
C CYS A 113 -9.31 -10.87 -5.27
N VAL A 114 -9.96 -11.35 -4.23
CA VAL A 114 -10.92 -12.47 -4.31
C VAL A 114 -12.09 -12.17 -5.26
N THR A 115 -12.36 -10.91 -5.53
CA THR A 115 -13.44 -10.48 -6.44
C THR A 115 -13.05 -10.55 -7.93
N GLY A 116 -11.93 -11.20 -8.25
CA GLY A 116 -11.59 -11.54 -9.64
C GLY A 116 -10.76 -10.50 -10.39
N TRP A 117 -10.01 -9.64 -9.69
CA TRP A 117 -9.09 -8.71 -10.32
C TRP A 117 -7.71 -8.71 -9.68
N SER A 118 -6.72 -8.32 -10.44
CA SER A 118 -5.33 -8.18 -9.99
C SER A 118 -4.74 -6.85 -10.43
N LEU A 119 -3.91 -6.27 -9.58
CA LEU A 119 -3.00 -5.18 -9.94
C LEU A 119 -1.58 -5.73 -9.86
N LEU A 120 -0.90 -5.79 -11.01
CA LEU A 120 0.48 -6.25 -11.10
C LEU A 120 1.44 -5.08 -10.90
N ASP A 121 2.59 -5.35 -10.28
CA ASP A 121 3.61 -4.34 -9.94
C ASP A 121 3.06 -3.15 -9.15
N ALA A 122 2.14 -3.41 -8.22
CA ALA A 122 1.66 -2.39 -7.29
C ALA A 122 2.84 -1.86 -6.45
N SER A 123 3.12 -0.57 -6.55
CA SER A 123 4.19 0.09 -5.79
C SER A 123 3.62 0.68 -4.50
N TRP A 124 4.24 0.31 -3.40
CA TRP A 124 3.88 0.75 -2.06
C TRP A 124 5.04 1.53 -1.44
N SER A 125 4.72 2.53 -0.65
CA SER A 125 5.67 3.22 0.20
C SER A 125 5.06 3.35 1.59
N GLY A 126 5.84 3.01 2.63
CA GLY A 126 5.33 3.06 3.99
C GLY A 126 6.36 2.65 5.03
N VAL A 127 5.92 2.65 6.29
CA VAL A 127 6.72 2.21 7.43
C VAL A 127 6.50 0.72 7.65
N ARG A 128 7.58 -0.02 7.87
CA ARG A 128 7.48 -1.45 8.18
C ARG A 128 6.77 -1.67 9.51
N PRO A 129 5.87 -2.64 9.62
CA PRO A 129 5.27 -3.01 10.90
C PRO A 129 6.30 -3.34 11.99
N SER A 130 7.45 -3.92 11.63
CA SER A 130 8.55 -4.21 12.55
C SER A 130 9.11 -2.97 13.25
N GLU A 131 9.20 -1.83 12.57
CA GLU A 131 9.64 -0.55 13.17
C GLU A 131 8.65 -0.08 14.25
N LEU A 132 7.36 -0.15 13.94
CA LEU A 132 6.31 0.25 14.88
C LEU A 132 6.24 -0.72 16.07
N ALA A 133 6.37 -2.03 15.82
CA ALA A 133 6.39 -3.07 16.83
C ALA A 133 7.60 -2.93 17.79
N ALA A 134 8.78 -2.62 17.28
CA ALA A 134 9.96 -2.38 18.09
C ALA A 134 9.77 -1.17 19.03
N ARG A 135 9.20 -0.07 18.52
CA ARG A 135 8.85 1.10 19.32
C ARG A 135 7.81 0.78 20.39
N ALA A 136 6.79 0.00 20.04
CA ALA A 136 5.70 -0.40 20.92
C ALA A 136 6.14 -1.40 22.00
N GLN A 137 7.26 -2.09 21.81
CA GLN A 137 7.72 -3.19 22.65
C GLN A 137 6.63 -4.27 22.79
N VAL A 138 6.40 -5.01 21.69
CA VAL A 138 5.40 -6.08 21.63
C VAL A 138 5.72 -7.15 22.68
N LYS A 139 4.72 -7.54 23.47
CA LYS A 139 4.84 -8.57 24.51
C LYS A 139 4.98 -9.96 23.89
N SER A 140 5.63 -10.86 24.62
CA SER A 140 5.81 -12.27 24.20
C SER A 140 4.49 -13.05 24.11
N SER A 141 3.42 -12.57 24.74
CA SER A 141 2.07 -13.13 24.65
C SER A 141 1.37 -12.84 23.32
N ALA A 142 1.78 -11.79 22.58
CA ALA A 142 1.19 -11.43 21.30
C ALA A 142 1.37 -12.56 20.26
N ARG A 143 0.33 -12.85 19.52
CA ARG A 143 0.33 -13.90 18.47
C ARG A 143 -0.03 -13.36 17.10
N TYR A 144 -0.82 -12.30 17.05
CA TYR A 144 -1.36 -11.72 15.82
C TYR A 144 -1.25 -10.19 15.86
N VAL A 145 -1.17 -9.60 14.68
CA VAL A 145 -1.45 -8.18 14.47
C VAL A 145 -2.85 -8.08 13.89
N VAL A 146 -3.70 -7.28 14.50
CA VAL A 146 -5.02 -6.93 13.98
C VAL A 146 -4.95 -5.52 13.40
N PHE A 147 -5.23 -5.39 12.13
CA PHE A 147 -5.36 -4.12 11.45
C PHE A 147 -6.82 -3.71 11.45
N GLU A 148 -7.11 -2.56 12.02
CA GLU A 148 -8.43 -1.94 12.01
C GLU A 148 -8.40 -0.72 11.09
N ALA A 149 -9.32 -0.69 10.14
CA ALA A 149 -9.48 0.42 9.22
C ALA A 149 -10.76 1.21 9.47
N ALA A 150 -10.94 2.32 8.76
CA ALA A 150 -12.18 3.06 8.77
C ALA A 150 -13.38 2.15 8.46
N HIS A 151 -14.53 2.50 9.02
CA HIS A 151 -15.80 1.77 8.84
C HIS A 151 -15.81 0.33 9.40
N GLY A 152 -14.92 0.02 10.35
CA GLY A 152 -14.91 -1.26 11.06
C GLY A 152 -14.34 -2.43 10.27
N TYR A 153 -13.64 -2.18 9.18
CA TYR A 153 -12.89 -3.22 8.48
C TYR A 153 -11.72 -3.71 9.33
N THR A 154 -11.59 -5.03 9.45
CA THR A 154 -10.48 -5.65 10.17
C THR A 154 -9.81 -6.71 9.33
N ALA A 155 -8.51 -6.88 9.53
CA ALA A 155 -7.74 -8.00 9.02
C ALA A 155 -6.74 -8.44 10.10
N ASN A 156 -6.45 -9.73 10.20
CA ASN A 156 -5.46 -10.26 11.11
C ASN A 156 -4.36 -11.01 10.35
N VAL A 157 -3.14 -10.85 10.83
CA VAL A 157 -1.95 -11.53 10.29
C VAL A 157 -1.18 -12.12 11.47
N PRO A 158 -0.65 -13.36 11.38
CA PRO A 158 0.27 -13.88 12.38
C PRO A 158 1.41 -12.91 12.65
N LEU A 159 1.76 -12.71 13.92
CA LEU A 159 2.78 -11.72 14.30
C LEU A 159 4.10 -11.94 13.57
N GLN A 160 4.52 -13.19 13.44
CA GLN A 160 5.76 -13.55 12.76
C GLN A 160 5.76 -13.10 11.29
N GLU A 161 4.66 -13.25 10.59
CA GLU A 161 4.51 -12.83 9.20
C GLU A 161 4.43 -11.31 9.06
N ALA A 162 3.69 -10.65 9.96
CA ALA A 162 3.57 -9.19 9.96
C ALA A 162 4.91 -8.47 10.19
N LEU A 163 5.83 -9.09 10.93
CA LEU A 163 7.14 -8.53 11.25
C LEU A 163 8.28 -9.05 10.36
N ALA A 164 7.99 -9.94 9.41
CA ALA A 164 8.99 -10.50 8.51
C ALA A 164 9.66 -9.40 7.66
N PRO A 165 10.96 -9.50 7.41
CA PRO A 165 11.68 -8.62 6.48
C PRO A 165 11.36 -9.06 5.05
N ASN A 166 10.40 -8.49 4.42
CA ASN A 166 10.10 -8.79 3.00
C ASN A 166 10.79 -7.82 2.08
#